data_bde83c8c1ab53ce27d59d35e6a229b63
#
_entry.id   bde83c8c1ab53ce27d59d35e6a229b63
#
_cell.length_a   1.000
_cell.length_b   1.000
_cell.length_c   1.000
_cell.angle_alpha   90.00
_cell.angle_beta   90.00
_cell.angle_gamma   90.00
#
_symmetry.space_group_name_H-M   'P 1'
#
loop_
_entity.id
_entity.type
_entity.pdbx_description
1 polymer ?
#
loop_
_entity_poly.entity_id
_entity_poly.type
_entity_poly.pdbx_seq_one_letter_code
_entity_poly.pdbx_strand_id
1 'polypeptide(L)'
;NMMMAIVPDTSFIKEKQFTDELEDLPYMKSVTSLSGQLPEGVPEDFLPYSITSQLHKKDYARILIYVKSKGESKLAYQCSDEIQAIMKKYYPENSYLVGTTPSTQDIQTTITKDYSRVNVMSLIGVFVVVMWSFKSLIIPLLIMIPIEVAIFVNMAVPYIVGDTMIFIGYIIVSCIQLGATVDYAILTTNNYLECRKTMDKKEAAIR
;
A
#
# COMPACT_ATOMS: atom_id res chain seq x y z
N ASN A 1 14.60 -9.63 -6.42
CA ASN A 1 13.30 -9.04 -6.71
C ASN A 1 13.10 -9.00 -8.23
N MET A 2 11.94 -9.46 -8.71
CA MET A 2 11.61 -9.51 -10.12
C MET A 2 10.46 -8.55 -10.41
N MET A 3 10.65 -7.74 -11.45
CA MET A 3 9.62 -6.88 -12.02
C MET A 3 9.51 -7.19 -13.51
N MET A 4 8.40 -6.86 -14.13
CA MET A 4 8.16 -7.07 -15.55
C MET A 4 7.58 -5.79 -16.15
N ALA A 5 8.27 -5.25 -17.13
CA ALA A 5 7.73 -4.17 -17.94
C ALA A 5 6.94 -4.76 -19.12
N ILE A 6 5.73 -4.28 -19.29
CA ILE A 6 4.87 -4.57 -20.44
C ILE A 6 4.79 -3.29 -21.25
N VAL A 7 5.36 -3.31 -22.44
CA VAL A 7 5.45 -2.13 -23.31
C VAL A 7 4.87 -2.43 -24.69
N PRO A 8 4.37 -1.41 -25.42
CA PRO A 8 3.93 -1.61 -26.79
C PRO A 8 5.07 -2.10 -27.67
N ASP A 9 4.82 -3.11 -28.49
CA ASP A 9 5.77 -3.62 -29.48
C ASP A 9 5.83 -2.68 -30.70
N THR A 10 6.69 -1.66 -30.61
CA THR A 10 6.76 -0.61 -31.62
C THR A 10 8.07 -0.64 -32.41
N SER A 11 9.19 -0.96 -31.78
CA SER A 11 10.51 -0.95 -32.44
C SER A 11 11.54 -1.71 -31.59
N PHE A 12 12.21 -2.64 -32.23
CA PHE A 12 13.31 -3.40 -31.63
C PHE A 12 14.48 -2.51 -31.15
N ILE A 13 14.81 -1.46 -31.92
CA ILE A 13 15.85 -0.49 -31.54
C ILE A 13 15.49 0.24 -30.25
N LYS A 14 14.23 0.62 -30.13
CA LYS A 14 13.72 1.34 -28.95
C LYS A 14 13.70 0.44 -27.71
N GLU A 15 13.33 -0.84 -27.88
CA GLU A 15 13.41 -1.85 -26.82
C GLU A 15 14.84 -2.04 -26.36
N LYS A 16 15.81 -2.15 -27.30
CA LYS A 16 17.22 -2.28 -26.98
C LYS A 16 17.74 -1.08 -26.19
N GLN A 17 17.49 0.14 -26.66
CA GLN A 17 17.89 1.37 -25.95
C GLN A 17 17.33 1.45 -24.54
N PHE A 18 16.07 1.05 -24.37
CA PHE A 18 15.42 0.99 -23.05
C PHE A 18 16.09 -0.06 -22.14
N THR A 19 16.40 -1.26 -22.66
CA THR A 19 17.06 -2.31 -21.89
C THR A 19 18.48 -1.96 -21.53
N ASP A 20 19.25 -1.36 -22.45
CA ASP A 20 20.62 -0.92 -22.22
C ASP A 20 20.66 0.15 -21.10
N GLU A 21 19.76 1.16 -21.14
CA GLU A 21 19.67 2.19 -20.08
C GLU A 21 19.29 1.58 -18.71
N LEU A 22 18.49 0.51 -18.71
CA LEU A 22 18.17 -0.22 -17.45
C LEU A 22 19.36 -1.03 -16.94
N GLU A 23 20.13 -1.67 -17.80
CA GLU A 23 21.29 -2.48 -17.42
C GLU A 23 22.41 -1.63 -16.81
N ASP A 24 22.55 -0.38 -17.20
CA ASP A 24 23.52 0.57 -16.66
C ASP A 24 23.24 0.98 -15.20
N LEU A 25 22.06 0.66 -14.65
CA LEU A 25 21.72 1.01 -13.29
C LEU A 25 22.44 0.13 -12.25
N PRO A 26 23.07 0.70 -11.21
CA PRO A 26 23.97 -0.01 -10.29
C PRO A 26 23.29 -1.12 -9.48
N TYR A 27 22.00 -1.03 -9.27
CA TYR A 27 21.20 -2.01 -8.53
C TYR A 27 20.60 -3.10 -9.42
N MET A 28 20.84 -3.05 -10.72
CA MET A 28 20.33 -4.05 -11.65
C MET A 28 21.12 -5.36 -11.53
N LYS A 29 20.41 -6.48 -11.59
CA LYS A 29 21.01 -7.81 -11.61
C LYS A 29 21.07 -8.37 -13.03
N SER A 30 19.97 -8.28 -13.75
CA SER A 30 19.86 -8.65 -15.17
C SER A 30 18.55 -8.11 -15.73
N VAL A 31 18.56 -7.76 -17.00
CA VAL A 31 17.37 -7.47 -17.80
C VAL A 31 17.25 -8.52 -18.88
N THR A 32 16.07 -9.05 -19.09
CA THR A 32 15.81 -10.06 -20.13
C THR A 32 14.71 -9.55 -21.05
N SER A 33 15.09 -9.25 -22.29
CA SER A 33 14.20 -8.80 -23.35
C SER A 33 14.48 -9.62 -24.61
N LEU A 34 13.62 -9.53 -25.60
CA LEU A 34 13.86 -10.17 -26.88
C LEU A 34 15.06 -9.50 -27.59
N SER A 35 15.12 -8.17 -27.54
CA SER A 35 16.22 -7.39 -28.13
C SER A 35 17.60 -7.65 -27.49
N GLY A 36 17.63 -7.95 -26.17
CA GLY A 36 18.89 -8.28 -25.47
C GLY A 36 19.38 -9.70 -25.72
N GLN A 37 18.53 -10.60 -26.22
CA GLN A 37 18.89 -11.99 -26.52
C GLN A 37 19.40 -12.20 -27.96
N LEU A 38 19.16 -11.23 -28.83
CA LEU A 38 19.60 -11.30 -30.23
C LEU A 38 20.91 -10.54 -30.42
N PRO A 39 21.91 -11.18 -31.07
CA PRO A 39 23.07 -10.46 -31.56
C PRO A 39 22.68 -9.40 -32.58
N GLU A 40 23.46 -8.31 -32.66
CA GLU A 40 23.17 -7.21 -33.60
C GLU A 40 23.10 -7.73 -35.07
N GLY A 41 21.98 -7.39 -35.73
CA GLY A 41 21.76 -7.73 -37.13
C GLY A 41 21.12 -9.10 -37.39
N VAL A 42 20.73 -9.84 -36.36
CA VAL A 42 20.01 -11.12 -36.53
C VAL A 42 18.50 -10.84 -36.51
N PRO A 43 17.74 -11.23 -37.57
CA PRO A 43 16.28 -11.11 -37.57
C PRO A 43 15.62 -11.99 -36.50
N GLU A 44 14.46 -11.55 -35.98
CA GLU A 44 13.67 -12.27 -34.98
C GLU A 44 13.28 -13.70 -35.39
N ASP A 45 13.12 -13.93 -36.67
CA ASP A 45 12.76 -15.24 -37.24
C ASP A 45 13.78 -16.39 -36.96
N PHE A 46 14.98 -16.05 -36.52
CA PHE A 46 15.98 -17.02 -36.09
C PHE A 46 15.80 -17.55 -34.67
N LEU A 47 14.95 -16.93 -33.87
CA LEU A 47 14.65 -17.41 -32.51
C LEU A 47 13.57 -18.50 -32.54
N PRO A 48 13.68 -19.51 -31.67
CA PRO A 48 12.62 -20.49 -31.49
C PRO A 48 11.31 -19.80 -31.09
N TYR A 49 10.17 -20.16 -31.70
CA TYR A 49 8.87 -19.64 -31.41
C TYR A 49 8.48 -19.73 -29.92
N SER A 50 9.05 -20.70 -29.20
CA SER A 50 8.87 -20.86 -27.75
C SER A 50 9.43 -19.69 -26.95
N ILE A 51 10.46 -19.00 -27.43
CA ILE A 51 11.08 -17.84 -26.76
C ILE A 51 10.37 -16.56 -27.19
N THR A 52 10.19 -16.37 -28.50
CA THR A 52 9.51 -15.18 -29.03
C THR A 52 8.08 -15.06 -28.51
N SER A 53 7.32 -16.14 -28.46
CA SER A 53 5.93 -16.12 -27.94
C SER A 53 5.80 -15.85 -26.44
N GLN A 54 6.88 -16.02 -25.66
CA GLN A 54 6.89 -15.68 -24.23
C GLN A 54 7.23 -14.21 -23.99
N LEU A 55 8.09 -13.62 -24.81
CA LEU A 55 8.55 -12.23 -24.66
C LEU A 55 7.71 -11.25 -25.50
N HIS A 56 7.33 -11.62 -26.71
CA HIS A 56 6.45 -10.83 -27.56
C HIS A 56 5.12 -11.56 -27.79
N LYS A 57 4.01 -10.84 -27.58
CA LYS A 57 2.67 -11.38 -27.81
C LYS A 57 1.73 -10.30 -28.28
N LYS A 58 1.25 -10.43 -29.51
CA LYS A 58 0.39 -9.45 -30.18
C LYS A 58 1.11 -8.10 -30.28
N ASP A 59 0.54 -7.06 -29.64
CA ASP A 59 1.00 -5.68 -29.71
C ASP A 59 1.87 -5.29 -28.51
N TYR A 60 2.33 -6.28 -27.69
CA TYR A 60 3.08 -6.01 -26.45
C TYR A 60 4.35 -6.86 -26.35
N ALA A 61 5.43 -6.21 -25.95
CA ALA A 61 6.67 -6.81 -25.51
C ALA A 61 6.75 -6.91 -23.98
N ARG A 62 7.34 -7.99 -23.48
CA ARG A 62 7.57 -8.26 -22.06
C ARG A 62 9.07 -8.22 -21.79
N ILE A 63 9.46 -7.38 -20.84
CA ILE A 63 10.86 -7.23 -20.42
C ILE A 63 10.93 -7.62 -18.94
N LEU A 64 11.71 -8.66 -18.64
CA LEU A 64 11.89 -9.14 -17.28
C LEU A 64 13.08 -8.43 -16.64
N ILE A 65 12.84 -7.78 -15.52
CA ILE A 65 13.80 -6.93 -14.82
C ILE A 65 14.10 -7.56 -13.46
N TYR A 66 15.35 -7.91 -13.20
CA TYR A 66 15.80 -8.46 -11.93
C TYR A 66 16.64 -7.44 -11.18
N VAL A 67 16.19 -7.08 -9.97
CA VAL A 67 16.81 -6.05 -9.12
C VAL A 67 17.45 -6.67 -7.88
N LYS A 68 18.62 -6.17 -7.48
CA LYS A 68 19.36 -6.59 -6.26
C LYS A 68 18.77 -5.94 -5.01
N SER A 69 17.48 -6.16 -4.73
CA SER A 69 16.82 -5.62 -3.53
C SER A 69 15.84 -6.63 -2.94
N LYS A 70 15.52 -6.47 -1.64
CA LYS A 70 14.41 -7.20 -1.03
C LYS A 70 13.09 -6.54 -1.46
N GLY A 71 12.04 -7.34 -1.68
CA GLY A 71 10.81 -6.92 -2.35
C GLY A 71 10.04 -5.73 -1.72
N GLU A 72 10.16 -5.52 -0.41
CA GLU A 72 9.44 -4.47 0.32
C GLU A 72 10.38 -3.51 1.06
N SER A 73 11.54 -3.23 0.47
CA SER A 73 12.50 -2.28 1.03
C SER A 73 12.33 -0.89 0.41
N LYS A 74 12.72 0.15 1.16
CA LYS A 74 12.75 1.53 0.65
C LYS A 74 13.55 1.65 -0.64
N LEU A 75 14.66 0.90 -0.75
CA LEU A 75 15.47 0.81 -1.95
C LEU A 75 14.69 0.20 -3.13
N ALA A 76 13.89 -0.85 -2.88
CA ALA A 76 13.09 -1.49 -3.92
C ALA A 76 12.04 -0.53 -4.50
N TYR A 77 11.40 0.28 -3.65
CA TYR A 77 10.44 1.29 -4.10
C TYR A 77 11.10 2.40 -4.91
N GLN A 78 12.27 2.89 -4.49
CA GLN A 78 13.05 3.86 -5.27
C GLN A 78 13.45 3.30 -6.63
N CYS A 79 13.93 2.05 -6.69
CA CYS A 79 14.24 1.38 -7.95
C CYS A 79 13.00 1.24 -8.85
N SER A 80 11.83 0.92 -8.27
CA SER A 80 10.57 0.82 -9.01
C SER A 80 10.16 2.16 -9.62
N ASP A 81 10.26 3.26 -8.85
CA ASP A 81 9.96 4.61 -9.34
C ASP A 81 10.90 5.03 -10.48
N GLU A 82 12.20 4.75 -10.35
CA GLU A 82 13.20 5.09 -11.36
C GLU A 82 13.02 4.27 -12.65
N ILE A 83 12.78 2.96 -12.52
CA ILE A 83 12.45 2.10 -13.68
C ILE A 83 11.17 2.59 -14.37
N GLN A 84 10.16 2.98 -13.60
CA GLN A 84 8.91 3.50 -14.16
C GLN A 84 9.12 4.84 -14.86
N ALA A 85 10.00 5.71 -14.34
CA ALA A 85 10.34 6.98 -14.98
C ALA A 85 11.07 6.77 -16.31
N ILE A 86 12.07 5.85 -16.35
CA ILE A 86 12.76 5.48 -17.58
C ILE A 86 11.79 4.84 -18.57
N MET A 87 10.91 3.93 -18.11
CA MET A 87 9.91 3.31 -18.97
C MET A 87 8.99 4.35 -19.62
N LYS A 88 8.52 5.35 -18.87
CA LYS A 88 7.69 6.44 -19.42
C LYS A 88 8.42 7.36 -20.37
N LYS A 89 9.74 7.51 -20.25
CA LYS A 89 10.58 8.26 -21.19
C LYS A 89 10.57 7.62 -22.59
N TYR A 90 10.65 6.29 -22.64
CA TYR A 90 10.63 5.53 -23.90
C TYR A 90 9.20 5.21 -24.36
N TYR A 91 8.31 4.87 -23.43
CA TYR A 91 6.95 4.43 -23.70
C TYR A 91 5.96 5.23 -22.85
N PRO A 92 5.59 6.48 -23.27
CA PRO A 92 4.73 7.37 -22.49
C PRO A 92 3.30 6.83 -22.35
N GLU A 93 2.83 6.04 -23.33
CA GLU A 93 1.48 5.50 -23.35
C GLU A 93 1.48 3.96 -23.37
N ASN A 94 0.46 3.36 -22.76
CA ASN A 94 0.23 1.91 -22.76
C ASN A 94 1.40 1.06 -22.22
N SER A 95 2.21 1.61 -21.31
CA SER A 95 3.29 0.90 -20.65
C SER A 95 2.96 0.64 -19.19
N TYR A 96 3.24 -0.57 -18.72
CA TYR A 96 2.89 -1.02 -17.38
C TYR A 96 4.08 -1.71 -16.73
N LEU A 97 4.42 -1.31 -15.51
CA LEU A 97 5.40 -2.02 -14.68
C LEU A 97 4.64 -2.92 -13.70
N VAL A 98 4.85 -4.22 -13.80
CA VAL A 98 4.16 -5.24 -13.02
C VAL A 98 5.16 -6.03 -12.19
N GLY A 99 4.77 -6.42 -10.99
CA GLY A 99 5.64 -7.20 -10.09
C GLY A 99 5.23 -6.96 -8.64
N THR A 100 5.80 -7.73 -7.72
CA THR A 100 5.46 -7.61 -6.28
C THR A 100 5.69 -6.19 -5.76
N THR A 101 6.85 -5.59 -6.05
CA THR A 101 7.20 -4.26 -5.55
C THR A 101 6.30 -3.14 -6.11
N PRO A 102 6.15 -2.96 -7.44
CA PRO A 102 5.28 -1.91 -7.96
C PRO A 102 3.81 -2.12 -7.54
N SER A 103 3.32 -3.37 -7.54
CA SER A 103 1.94 -3.65 -7.09
C SER A 103 1.73 -3.33 -5.60
N THR A 104 2.68 -3.69 -4.74
CA THR A 104 2.60 -3.35 -3.31
C THR A 104 2.67 -1.83 -3.10
N GLN A 105 3.48 -1.12 -3.85
CA GLN A 105 3.61 0.33 -3.80
C GLN A 105 2.32 1.04 -4.23
N ASP A 106 1.70 0.59 -5.32
CA ASP A 106 0.42 1.13 -5.80
C ASP A 106 -0.71 0.88 -4.79
N ILE A 107 -0.77 -0.34 -4.24
CA ILE A 107 -1.71 -0.70 -3.19
C ILE A 107 -1.48 0.18 -1.95
N GLN A 108 -0.25 0.32 -1.50
CA GLN A 108 0.08 1.13 -0.32
C GLN A 108 -0.32 2.59 -0.50
N THR A 109 -0.02 3.20 -1.66
CA THR A 109 -0.37 4.60 -1.94
C THR A 109 -1.88 4.82 -2.01
N THR A 110 -2.59 3.92 -2.67
CA THR A 110 -4.05 4.01 -2.82
C THR A 110 -4.74 3.78 -1.48
N ILE A 111 -4.39 2.71 -0.77
CA ILE A 111 -5.01 2.38 0.52
C ILE A 111 -4.71 3.44 1.57
N THR A 112 -3.49 4.01 1.61
CA THR A 112 -3.17 5.06 2.59
C THR A 112 -4.03 6.31 2.40
N LYS A 113 -4.29 6.70 1.16
CA LYS A 113 -5.19 7.83 0.85
C LYS A 113 -6.64 7.53 1.23
N ASP A 114 -7.12 6.35 0.86
CA ASP A 114 -8.50 5.94 1.13
C ASP A 114 -8.73 5.70 2.62
N TYR A 115 -7.76 5.09 3.32
CA TYR A 115 -7.80 4.90 4.76
C TYR A 115 -7.99 6.21 5.52
N SER A 116 -7.24 7.26 5.19
CA SER A 116 -7.38 8.56 5.85
C SER A 116 -8.80 9.11 5.72
N ARG A 117 -9.41 8.99 4.54
CA ARG A 117 -10.80 9.42 4.32
C ARG A 117 -11.80 8.57 5.08
N VAL A 118 -11.65 7.25 4.99
CA VAL A 118 -12.55 6.30 5.68
C VAL A 118 -12.44 6.46 7.19
N ASN A 119 -11.24 6.64 7.74
CA ASN A 119 -11.04 6.85 9.18
C ASN A 119 -11.74 8.12 9.67
N VAL A 120 -11.59 9.24 8.97
CA VAL A 120 -12.28 10.50 9.30
C VAL A 120 -13.80 10.34 9.22
N MET A 121 -14.32 9.67 8.17
CA MET A 121 -15.74 9.41 8.04
C MET A 121 -16.28 8.51 9.16
N SER A 122 -15.50 7.49 9.54
CA SER A 122 -15.86 6.59 10.66
C SER A 122 -15.91 7.34 11.99
N LEU A 123 -14.92 8.19 12.28
CA LEU A 123 -14.90 9.03 13.47
C LEU A 123 -16.11 9.96 13.54
N ILE A 124 -16.43 10.62 12.42
CA ILE A 124 -17.62 11.48 12.33
C ILE A 124 -18.90 10.66 12.54
N GLY A 125 -19.00 9.49 11.89
CA GLY A 125 -20.15 8.59 12.04
C GLY A 125 -20.37 8.16 13.49
N VAL A 126 -19.32 7.69 14.16
CA VAL A 126 -19.35 7.30 15.57
C VAL A 126 -19.72 8.49 16.45
N PHE A 127 -19.12 9.66 16.21
CA PHE A 127 -19.43 10.89 16.95
C PHE A 127 -20.92 11.24 16.85
N VAL A 128 -21.50 11.21 15.66
CA VAL A 128 -22.92 11.51 15.44
C VAL A 128 -23.83 10.50 16.14
N VAL A 129 -23.53 9.20 16.05
CA VAL A 129 -24.33 8.15 16.70
C VAL A 129 -24.29 8.30 18.22
N VAL A 130 -23.11 8.52 18.81
CA VAL A 130 -22.96 8.70 20.26
C VAL A 130 -23.62 9.99 20.72
N MET A 131 -23.48 11.08 19.95
CA MET A 131 -24.15 12.35 20.22
C MET A 131 -25.68 12.20 20.25
N TRP A 132 -26.23 11.46 19.28
CA TRP A 132 -27.67 11.20 19.24
C TRP A 132 -28.15 10.36 20.42
N SER A 133 -27.38 9.30 20.76
CA SER A 133 -27.69 8.41 21.88
C SER A 133 -27.73 9.14 23.22
N PHE A 134 -26.74 9.98 23.50
CA PHE A 134 -26.62 10.67 24.78
C PHE A 134 -27.22 12.08 24.80
N LYS A 135 -27.66 12.59 23.65
CA LYS A 135 -28.19 13.98 23.51
C LYS A 135 -27.25 15.04 24.10
N SER A 136 -25.94 14.82 23.97
CA SER A 136 -24.87 15.65 24.52
C SER A 136 -23.72 15.72 23.54
N LEU A 137 -23.08 16.89 23.38
CA LEU A 137 -21.87 17.08 22.58
C LEU A 137 -20.58 16.72 23.35
N ILE A 138 -20.63 16.78 24.68
CA ILE A 138 -19.45 16.59 25.54
C ILE A 138 -19.12 15.09 25.70
N ILE A 139 -20.14 14.24 25.84
CA ILE A 139 -19.99 12.81 26.09
C ILE A 139 -19.24 12.11 24.92
N PRO A 140 -19.59 12.32 23.64
CA PRO A 140 -18.84 11.76 22.53
C PRO A 140 -17.36 12.14 22.56
N LEU A 141 -17.02 13.39 22.85
CA LEU A 141 -15.63 13.83 22.95
C LEU A 141 -14.88 13.12 24.06
N LEU A 142 -15.50 12.99 25.26
CA LEU A 142 -14.89 12.29 26.39
C LEU A 142 -14.68 10.80 26.12
N ILE A 143 -15.54 10.17 25.33
CA ILE A 143 -15.43 8.76 24.94
C ILE A 143 -14.36 8.58 23.84
N MET A 144 -14.35 9.42 22.82
CA MET A 144 -13.50 9.25 21.65
C MET A 144 -12.03 9.57 21.91
N ILE A 145 -11.73 10.60 22.71
CA ILE A 145 -10.33 10.98 23.00
C ILE A 145 -9.52 9.82 23.60
N PRO A 146 -9.95 9.12 24.67
CA PRO A 146 -9.21 7.98 25.21
C PRO A 146 -9.05 6.83 24.20
N ILE A 147 -10.05 6.60 23.36
CA ILE A 147 -9.99 5.54 22.32
C ILE A 147 -8.92 5.87 21.29
N GLU A 148 -8.92 7.10 20.77
CA GLU A 148 -7.89 7.53 19.81
C GLU A 148 -6.48 7.49 20.42
N VAL A 149 -6.33 7.96 21.66
CA VAL A 149 -5.04 7.86 22.37
C VAL A 149 -4.59 6.40 22.51
N ALA A 150 -5.51 5.48 22.84
CA ALA A 150 -5.20 4.07 22.96
C ALA A 150 -4.79 3.45 21.60
N ILE A 151 -5.42 3.87 20.50
CA ILE A 151 -5.03 3.46 19.14
C ILE A 151 -3.62 3.95 18.83
N PHE A 152 -3.31 5.23 19.08
CA PHE A 152 -1.97 5.78 18.85
C PHE A 152 -0.89 5.08 19.68
N VAL A 153 -1.17 4.81 20.96
CA VAL A 153 -0.24 4.07 21.83
C VAL A 153 0.01 2.67 21.29
N ASN A 154 -1.05 1.94 20.90
CA ASN A 154 -0.94 0.60 20.34
C ASN A 154 -0.10 0.60 19.05
N MET A 155 -0.28 1.61 18.20
CA MET A 155 0.50 1.76 16.95
C MET A 155 1.96 2.18 17.19
N ALA A 156 2.28 2.81 18.32
CA ALA A 156 3.64 3.18 18.68
C ALA A 156 4.48 1.98 19.16
N VAL A 157 3.83 0.92 19.69
CA VAL A 157 4.53 -0.25 20.26
C VAL A 157 5.47 -0.94 19.26
N PRO A 158 5.08 -1.29 18.03
CA PRO A 158 5.97 -1.91 17.06
C PRO A 158 7.19 -1.04 16.75
N TYR A 159 7.01 0.28 16.65
CA TYR A 159 8.11 1.22 16.43
C TYR A 159 9.11 1.22 17.59
N ILE A 160 8.64 1.16 18.83
CA ILE A 160 9.49 1.14 20.05
C ILE A 160 10.24 -0.19 20.14
N VAL A 161 9.61 -1.31 19.78
CA VAL A 161 10.22 -2.66 19.80
C VAL A 161 11.19 -2.86 18.64
N GLY A 162 11.13 -2.01 17.60
CA GLY A 162 11.98 -2.12 16.41
C GLY A 162 11.47 -3.11 15.37
N ASP A 163 10.20 -3.48 15.48
CA ASP A 163 9.51 -4.34 14.53
C ASP A 163 8.85 -3.53 13.40
N THR A 164 8.78 -4.13 12.21
CA THR A 164 8.08 -3.54 11.07
C THR A 164 6.68 -4.11 10.94
N MET A 165 5.67 -3.28 11.14
CA MET A 165 4.30 -3.68 10.91
C MET A 165 3.93 -3.53 9.43
N ILE A 166 3.31 -4.57 8.87
CA ILE A 166 2.74 -4.51 7.52
C ILE A 166 1.61 -3.46 7.51
N PHE A 167 1.60 -2.56 6.53
CA PHE A 167 0.64 -1.45 6.46
C PHE A 167 -0.83 -1.88 6.50
N ILE A 168 -1.17 -3.04 5.93
CA ILE A 168 -2.53 -3.62 5.99
C ILE A 168 -2.90 -3.98 7.44
N GLY A 169 -1.95 -4.54 8.21
CA GLY A 169 -2.15 -4.85 9.63
C GLY A 169 -2.49 -3.62 10.45
N TYR A 170 -1.80 -2.50 10.19
CA TYR A 170 -2.09 -1.21 10.81
C TYR A 170 -3.56 -0.79 10.59
N ILE A 171 -4.05 -0.86 9.36
CA ILE A 171 -5.41 -0.46 9.01
C ILE A 171 -6.45 -1.35 9.70
N ILE A 172 -6.25 -2.67 9.64
CA ILE A 172 -7.15 -3.65 10.24
C ILE A 172 -7.25 -3.45 11.76
N VAL A 173 -6.11 -3.32 12.44
CA VAL A 173 -6.07 -3.14 13.89
C VAL A 173 -6.75 -1.84 14.30
N SER A 174 -6.50 -0.73 13.62
CA SER A 174 -7.15 0.56 13.89
C SER A 174 -8.68 0.49 13.75
N CYS A 175 -9.17 -0.11 12.67
CA CYS A 175 -10.61 -0.23 12.43
C CYS A 175 -11.31 -1.12 13.47
N ILE A 176 -10.70 -2.27 13.80
CA ILE A 176 -11.26 -3.20 14.79
C ILE A 176 -11.23 -2.56 16.18
N GLN A 177 -10.13 -1.91 16.55
CA GLN A 177 -10.00 -1.29 17.86
C GLN A 177 -11.01 -0.16 18.05
N LEU A 178 -11.20 0.69 17.05
CA LEU A 178 -12.23 1.74 17.09
C LEU A 178 -13.62 1.12 17.27
N GLY A 179 -14.02 0.18 16.42
CA GLY A 179 -15.36 -0.41 16.45
C GLY A 179 -15.65 -1.15 17.75
N ALA A 180 -14.76 -2.03 18.18
CA ALA A 180 -14.96 -2.83 19.39
C ALA A 180 -14.92 -2.00 20.69
N THR A 181 -14.10 -0.94 20.74
CA THR A 181 -13.91 -0.17 21.98
C THR A 181 -15.07 0.83 22.21
N VAL A 182 -15.65 1.36 21.13
CA VAL A 182 -16.76 2.33 21.22
C VAL A 182 -17.98 1.71 21.91
N ASP A 183 -18.34 0.48 21.59
CA ASP A 183 -19.50 -0.20 22.17
C ASP A 183 -19.37 -0.36 23.69
N TYR A 184 -18.18 -0.78 24.15
CA TYR A 184 -17.91 -0.88 25.59
C TYR A 184 -17.92 0.49 26.27
N ALA A 185 -17.39 1.51 25.64
CA ALA A 185 -17.37 2.87 26.18
C ALA A 185 -18.78 3.45 26.30
N ILE A 186 -19.65 3.21 25.32
CA ILE A 186 -21.07 3.59 25.36
C ILE A 186 -21.77 2.89 26.51
N LEU A 187 -21.60 1.58 26.63
CA LEU A 187 -22.23 0.77 27.68
C LEU A 187 -21.80 1.24 29.07
N THR A 188 -20.50 1.41 29.29
CA THR A 188 -19.93 1.86 30.57
C THR A 188 -20.41 3.25 30.91
N THR A 189 -20.44 4.17 29.93
CA THR A 189 -20.91 5.54 30.14
C THR A 189 -22.39 5.58 30.47
N ASN A 190 -23.22 4.78 29.79
CA ASN A 190 -24.64 4.69 30.08
C ASN A 190 -24.91 4.16 31.51
N ASN A 191 -24.20 3.10 31.87
CA ASN A 191 -24.26 2.51 33.21
C ASN A 191 -23.87 3.53 34.30
N TYR A 192 -22.77 4.25 34.09
CA TYR A 192 -22.32 5.32 34.97
C TYR A 192 -23.40 6.43 35.11
N LEU A 193 -24.00 6.88 34.01
CA LEU A 193 -25.04 7.91 34.04
C LEU A 193 -26.31 7.46 34.74
N GLU A 194 -26.66 6.17 34.61
CA GLU A 194 -27.78 5.58 35.39
C GLU A 194 -27.48 5.54 36.88
N CYS A 195 -26.32 5.05 37.29
CA CYS A 195 -25.90 5.04 38.70
C CYS A 195 -25.83 6.45 39.29
N ARG A 196 -25.43 7.44 38.50
CA ARG A 196 -25.36 8.85 38.90
C ARG A 196 -26.73 9.47 39.26
N LYS A 197 -27.83 8.85 38.86
CA LYS A 197 -29.18 9.34 39.24
C LYS A 197 -29.52 9.04 40.71
N THR A 198 -28.91 8.00 41.28
CA THR A 198 -29.21 7.47 42.62
C THR A 198 -28.03 7.48 43.58
N MET A 199 -26.79 7.60 43.10
CA MET A 199 -25.58 7.48 43.88
C MET A 199 -24.63 8.67 43.70
N ASP A 200 -23.68 8.82 44.64
CA ASP A 200 -22.64 9.85 44.52
C ASP A 200 -21.61 9.48 43.45
N LYS A 201 -20.79 10.48 42.99
CA LYS A 201 -19.81 10.33 41.89
C LYS A 201 -18.83 9.19 42.12
N LYS A 202 -18.34 9.04 43.36
CA LYS A 202 -17.37 8.01 43.70
C LYS A 202 -17.97 6.60 43.68
N GLU A 203 -19.18 6.45 44.22
CA GLU A 203 -19.90 5.16 44.25
C GLU A 203 -20.31 4.73 42.84
N ALA A 204 -20.79 5.65 42.02
CA ALA A 204 -21.17 5.39 40.64
C ALA A 204 -19.98 4.98 39.75
N ALA A 205 -18.76 5.40 40.06
CA ALA A 205 -17.55 5.05 39.30
C ALA A 205 -16.95 3.67 39.67
N ILE A 206 -17.31 3.14 40.84
CA ILE A 206 -16.83 1.86 41.35
C ILE A 206 -17.72 0.68 40.90
N ARG A 207 -18.96 0.95 40.56
CA ARG A 207 -19.97 -0.02 40.18
C ARG A 207 -20.13 -0.15 38.67
#